data_7c52e3e814ca69cbab3a5bc4d908b372
#
_entry.id   7c52e3e814ca69cbab3a5bc4d908b372
#
_cell.length_a   1.000
_cell.length_b   1.000
_cell.length_c   1.000
_cell.angle_alpha   90.00
_cell.angle_beta   90.00
_cell.angle_gamma   90.00
#
_symmetry.space_group_name_H-M   'P 1'
#
loop_
_entity.id
_entity.type
_entity.pdbx_description
1 polymer ?
#
loop_
_entity_poly.entity_id
_entity_poly.type
_entity_poly.pdbx_seq_one_letter_code
_entity_poly.pdbx_strand_id
1 'polypeptide(L)'
;MTEYTMFGGKGGVGKTTCAAGYAVALADGGHETLVVSTDPAHSLGDVLDVELGGEPTPVAGDLLAVEIDPASRADRYRALAEALAGDMRSVGVSVPEADLDALFGGSMPGADEIAALDLFAEYLEGYDRVVFDTAPTGHTLRLLDLPDTVGRAVETAASVRSQVRRAADTARSMVFGPAAFRGEDEADEDFADLAARMERVEAAL
;
A
#
# COMPACT_ATOMS: atom_id res chain seq x y z
N MET A 1 -18.88 6.26 10.80
CA MET A 1 -18.31 6.45 9.43
C MET A 1 -17.03 7.24 9.65
N THR A 2 -15.89 6.69 9.29
CA THR A 2 -14.60 7.35 9.44
C THR A 2 -14.50 8.55 8.49
N GLU A 3 -13.99 9.66 8.96
CA GLU A 3 -13.73 10.84 8.15
C GLU A 3 -12.23 11.01 7.95
N TYR A 4 -11.81 11.23 6.69
CA TYR A 4 -10.40 11.32 6.32
C TYR A 4 -10.02 12.75 5.98
N THR A 5 -8.84 13.17 6.44
CA THR A 5 -8.25 14.46 6.11
C THR A 5 -6.81 14.26 5.67
N MET A 6 -6.45 14.81 4.51
CA MET A 6 -5.10 14.66 3.96
C MET A 6 -4.38 16.00 3.89
N PHE A 7 -3.16 16.05 4.41
CA PHE A 7 -2.27 17.20 4.34
C PHE A 7 -1.21 16.95 3.26
N GLY A 8 -1.35 17.62 2.13
CA GLY A 8 -0.41 17.56 1.01
C GLY A 8 0.24 18.90 0.72
N GLY A 9 1.40 18.89 0.09
CA GLY A 9 2.09 20.11 -0.35
C GLY A 9 3.61 19.98 -0.40
N LYS A 10 4.29 21.07 -0.74
CA LYS A 10 5.76 21.12 -0.86
C LYS A 10 6.45 20.89 0.47
N GLY A 11 7.70 20.43 0.44
CA GLY A 11 8.55 20.32 1.63
C GLY A 11 8.72 21.64 2.38
N GLY A 12 8.79 21.58 3.71
CA GLY A 12 9.11 22.72 4.57
C GLY A 12 8.00 23.75 4.77
N VAL A 13 6.75 23.48 4.35
CA VAL A 13 5.61 24.41 4.52
C VAL A 13 4.82 24.19 5.81
N GLY A 14 5.25 23.25 6.67
CA GLY A 14 4.62 22.98 7.96
C GLY A 14 3.46 21.97 7.88
N LYS A 15 3.43 21.09 6.88
CA LYS A 15 2.39 20.04 6.74
C LYS A 15 2.25 19.21 8.01
N THR A 16 3.33 18.59 8.44
CA THR A 16 3.38 17.73 9.63
C THR A 16 2.88 18.45 10.89
N THR A 17 3.33 19.71 11.09
CA THR A 17 2.87 20.52 12.22
C THR A 17 1.36 20.80 12.14
N CYS A 18 0.84 21.11 10.94
CA CYS A 18 -0.58 21.35 10.75
C CYS A 18 -1.40 20.06 10.92
N ALA A 19 -0.93 18.95 10.38
CA ALA A 19 -1.57 17.65 10.52
C ALA A 19 -1.65 17.21 11.99
N ALA A 20 -0.53 17.29 12.72
CA ALA A 20 -0.45 16.98 14.13
C ALA A 20 -1.40 17.89 14.96
N GLY A 21 -1.34 19.20 14.75
CA GLY A 21 -2.19 20.15 15.44
C GLY A 21 -3.68 19.94 15.15
N TYR A 22 -4.03 19.57 13.94
CA TYR A 22 -5.40 19.24 13.55
C TYR A 22 -5.87 17.94 14.23
N ALA A 23 -5.03 16.90 14.24
CA ALA A 23 -5.32 15.62 14.88
C ALA A 23 -5.53 15.79 16.41
N VAL A 24 -4.67 16.58 17.06
CA VAL A 24 -4.84 16.92 18.48
C VAL A 24 -6.19 17.61 18.73
N ALA A 25 -6.56 18.58 17.89
CA ALA A 25 -7.82 19.29 18.03
C ALA A 25 -9.05 18.38 17.85
N LEU A 26 -8.97 17.39 16.97
CA LEU A 26 -10.04 16.40 16.78
C LEU A 26 -10.16 15.48 18.01
N ALA A 27 -9.05 15.00 18.53
CA ALA A 27 -9.02 14.16 19.72
C ALA A 27 -9.52 14.92 20.98
N ASP A 28 -9.11 16.18 21.15
CA ASP A 28 -9.64 17.05 22.20
C ASP A 28 -11.15 17.30 22.04
N GLY A 29 -11.67 17.19 20.82
CA GLY A 29 -13.08 17.22 20.49
C GLY A 29 -13.85 15.92 20.83
N GLY A 30 -13.17 14.89 21.34
CA GLY A 30 -13.74 13.60 21.72
C GLY A 30 -13.90 12.62 20.57
N HIS A 31 -13.10 12.75 19.51
CA HIS A 31 -13.05 11.79 18.39
C HIS A 31 -11.86 10.86 18.54
N GLU A 32 -12.09 9.55 18.42
CA GLU A 32 -11.01 8.56 18.26
C GLU A 32 -10.23 8.88 16.98
N THR A 33 -9.03 9.43 17.13
CA THR A 33 -8.26 10.04 16.03
C THR A 33 -6.93 9.31 15.84
N LEU A 34 -6.63 8.95 14.59
CA LEU A 34 -5.32 8.47 14.16
C LEU A 34 -4.66 9.51 13.26
N VAL A 35 -3.42 9.88 13.53
CA VAL A 35 -2.57 10.62 12.58
C VAL A 35 -1.51 9.67 12.00
N VAL A 36 -1.44 9.62 10.67
CA VAL A 36 -0.54 8.75 9.91
C VAL A 36 0.43 9.61 9.13
N SER A 37 1.72 9.48 9.36
CA SER A 37 2.75 10.12 8.53
C SER A 37 3.43 9.10 7.62
N THR A 38 3.55 9.47 6.34
CA THR A 38 4.33 8.77 5.33
C THR A 38 5.57 9.56 4.90
N ASP A 39 5.92 10.62 5.65
CA ASP A 39 7.11 11.42 5.37
C ASP A 39 8.37 10.67 5.84
N PRO A 40 9.31 10.34 4.95
CA PRO A 40 10.54 9.63 5.31
C PRO A 40 11.46 10.43 6.25
N ALA A 41 11.17 11.71 6.48
CA ALA A 41 11.89 12.51 7.47
C ALA A 41 11.54 12.18 8.93
N HIS A 42 10.51 11.34 9.17
CA HIS A 42 10.06 10.93 10.51
C HIS A 42 9.90 12.12 11.48
N SER A 43 9.21 13.16 11.01
CA SER A 43 9.09 14.42 11.75
C SER A 43 7.83 14.52 12.62
N LEU A 44 6.92 13.56 12.53
CA LEU A 44 5.67 13.56 13.31
C LEU A 44 5.95 13.29 14.78
N GLY A 45 6.81 12.31 15.08
CA GLY A 45 7.24 11.98 16.44
C GLY A 45 7.91 13.18 17.13
N ASP A 46 8.78 13.90 16.40
CA ASP A 46 9.41 15.12 16.90
C ASP A 46 8.39 16.22 17.24
N VAL A 47 7.35 16.39 16.40
CA VAL A 47 6.30 17.40 16.62
C VAL A 47 5.40 17.04 17.80
N LEU A 48 5.14 15.75 18.02
CA LEU A 48 4.27 15.25 19.10
C LEU A 48 5.04 14.93 20.40
N ASP A 49 6.38 15.03 20.39
CA ASP A 49 7.29 14.69 21.50
C ASP A 49 7.11 13.24 21.99
N VAL A 50 6.98 12.29 21.05
CA VAL A 50 6.85 10.85 21.31
C VAL A 50 7.68 10.03 20.33
N GLU A 51 8.20 8.88 20.77
CA GLU A 51 8.80 7.91 19.86
C GLU A 51 7.69 7.17 19.10
N LEU A 52 7.70 7.30 17.77
CA LEU A 52 6.77 6.63 16.87
C LEU A 52 7.48 5.55 16.06
N GLY A 53 6.69 4.58 15.60
CA GLY A 53 7.13 3.50 14.72
C GLY A 53 6.02 3.10 13.76
N GLY A 54 6.15 1.92 13.14
CA GLY A 54 5.21 1.37 12.17
C GLY A 54 3.87 0.90 12.73
N GLU A 55 3.65 1.02 14.05
CA GLU A 55 2.40 0.65 14.72
C GLU A 55 1.77 1.86 15.41
N PRO A 56 0.42 1.98 15.42
CA PRO A 56 -0.26 3.08 16.11
C PRO A 56 0.11 3.17 17.58
N THR A 57 0.68 4.28 17.97
CA THR A 57 1.15 4.56 19.34
C THR A 57 0.26 5.62 20.00
N PRO A 58 -0.25 5.39 21.23
CA PRO A 58 -1.00 6.39 21.97
C PRO A 58 -0.16 7.63 22.28
N VAL A 59 -0.71 8.81 21.98
CA VAL A 59 -0.05 10.10 22.22
C VAL A 59 -0.67 10.81 23.43
N ALA A 60 -1.96 11.12 23.35
CA ALA A 60 -2.70 11.76 24.43
C ALA A 60 -4.20 11.58 24.22
N GLY A 61 -4.94 11.27 25.29
CA GLY A 61 -6.40 11.10 25.22
C GLY A 61 -6.79 10.07 24.16
N ASP A 62 -7.62 10.48 23.20
CA ASP A 62 -8.10 9.64 22.10
C ASP A 62 -7.25 9.80 20.82
N LEU A 63 -6.01 10.30 20.93
CA LEU A 63 -5.07 10.45 19.82
C LEU A 63 -4.07 9.31 19.76
N LEU A 64 -4.01 8.63 18.62
CA LEU A 64 -2.94 7.73 18.24
C LEU A 64 -2.14 8.33 17.07
N ALA A 65 -0.86 7.97 16.97
CA ALA A 65 0.00 8.39 15.89
C ALA A 65 0.85 7.22 15.38
N VAL A 66 1.15 7.23 14.09
CA VAL A 66 2.00 6.24 13.44
C VAL A 66 2.87 6.91 12.37
N GLU A 67 4.14 6.54 12.33
CA GLU A 67 5.08 6.90 11.25
C GLU A 67 5.43 5.65 10.46
N ILE A 68 5.17 5.69 9.17
CA ILE A 68 5.36 4.54 8.30
C ILE A 68 6.37 4.90 7.22
N ASP A 69 7.39 4.06 7.09
CA ASP A 69 8.32 4.14 5.98
C ASP A 69 7.73 3.39 4.77
N PRO A 70 7.33 4.09 3.69
CA PRO A 70 6.85 3.44 2.49
C PRO A 70 7.86 2.45 1.89
N ALA A 71 9.16 2.68 2.08
CA ALA A 71 10.20 1.78 1.60
C ALA A 71 10.14 0.40 2.26
N SER A 72 9.63 0.31 3.49
CA SER A 72 9.46 -0.97 4.18
C SER A 72 8.47 -1.91 3.48
N ARG A 73 7.56 -1.35 2.67
CA ARG A 73 6.58 -2.13 1.88
C ARG A 73 7.06 -2.45 0.46
N ALA A 74 8.11 -1.78 -0.01
CA ALA A 74 8.66 -2.03 -1.34
C ALA A 74 9.12 -3.48 -1.54
N ASP A 75 9.57 -4.14 -0.48
CA ASP A 75 10.00 -5.55 -0.53
C ASP A 75 8.82 -6.49 -0.79
N ARG A 76 7.63 -6.21 -0.23
CA ARG A 76 6.40 -6.98 -0.52
C ARG A 76 6.02 -6.88 -2.00
N TYR A 77 6.03 -5.67 -2.56
CA TYR A 77 5.72 -5.47 -3.98
C TYR A 77 6.75 -6.12 -4.89
N ARG A 78 8.03 -6.10 -4.49
CA ARG A 78 9.09 -6.80 -5.21
C ARG A 78 8.85 -8.31 -5.20
N ALA A 79 8.49 -8.90 -4.08
CA ALA A 79 8.17 -10.32 -3.97
C ALA A 79 6.98 -10.71 -4.86
N LEU A 80 5.93 -9.89 -4.92
CA LEU A 80 4.79 -10.09 -5.83
C LEU A 80 5.21 -10.05 -7.30
N ALA A 81 6.07 -9.10 -7.66
CA ALA A 81 6.63 -8.98 -9.00
C ALA A 81 7.46 -10.19 -9.41
N GLU A 82 8.33 -10.66 -8.52
CA GLU A 82 9.16 -11.84 -8.75
C GLU A 82 8.30 -13.10 -8.90
N ALA A 83 7.23 -13.23 -8.10
CA ALA A 83 6.29 -14.33 -8.21
C ALA A 83 5.60 -14.35 -9.59
N LEU A 84 5.10 -13.19 -10.04
CA LEU A 84 4.49 -13.06 -11.37
C LEU A 84 5.48 -13.41 -12.49
N ALA A 85 6.70 -12.87 -12.41
CA ALA A 85 7.75 -13.16 -13.39
C ALA A 85 8.16 -14.65 -13.39
N GLY A 86 8.19 -15.28 -12.22
CA GLY A 86 8.42 -16.72 -12.08
C GLY A 86 7.37 -17.53 -12.81
N ASP A 87 6.10 -17.18 -12.62
CA ASP A 87 4.98 -17.85 -13.27
C ASP A 87 5.02 -17.66 -14.81
N MET A 88 5.27 -16.44 -15.30
CA MET A 88 5.41 -16.17 -16.73
C MET A 88 6.57 -16.96 -17.36
N ARG A 89 7.71 -17.05 -16.67
CA ARG A 89 8.85 -17.88 -17.11
C ARG A 89 8.48 -19.36 -17.20
N SER A 90 7.64 -19.85 -16.29
CA SER A 90 7.22 -21.26 -16.26
C SER A 90 6.45 -21.69 -17.51
N VAL A 91 5.81 -20.75 -18.20
CA VAL A 91 5.08 -20.97 -19.47
C VAL A 91 5.87 -20.49 -20.70
N GLY A 92 7.16 -20.20 -20.55
CA GLY A 92 8.05 -19.84 -21.65
C GLY A 92 8.01 -18.36 -22.03
N VAL A 93 7.36 -17.50 -21.23
CA VAL A 93 7.39 -16.06 -21.42
C VAL A 93 8.58 -15.49 -20.64
N SER A 94 9.53 -14.89 -21.37
CA SER A 94 10.67 -14.21 -20.76
C SER A 94 10.31 -12.76 -20.51
N VAL A 95 10.27 -12.36 -19.23
CA VAL A 95 10.17 -10.95 -18.83
C VAL A 95 11.57 -10.49 -18.47
N PRO A 96 12.15 -9.50 -19.17
CA PRO A 96 13.45 -8.95 -18.82
C PRO A 96 13.44 -8.39 -17.40
N GLU A 97 14.52 -8.61 -16.66
CA GLU A 97 14.67 -8.12 -15.28
C GLU A 97 14.53 -6.58 -15.21
N ALA A 98 15.02 -5.89 -16.24
CA ALA A 98 14.87 -4.44 -16.36
C ALA A 98 13.39 -3.97 -16.48
N ASP A 99 12.51 -4.78 -17.06
CA ASP A 99 11.10 -4.47 -17.17
C ASP A 99 10.37 -4.75 -15.85
N LEU A 100 10.83 -5.73 -15.07
CA LEU A 100 10.35 -6.00 -13.71
C LEU A 100 10.81 -4.91 -12.76
N ASP A 101 12.07 -4.50 -12.83
CA ASP A 101 12.60 -3.37 -12.08
C ASP A 101 11.89 -2.05 -12.45
N ALA A 102 11.48 -1.90 -13.70
CA ALA A 102 10.70 -0.75 -14.14
C ALA A 102 9.25 -0.78 -13.64
N LEU A 103 8.67 -1.95 -13.50
CA LEU A 103 7.27 -2.11 -13.05
C LEU A 103 7.14 -2.15 -11.51
N PHE A 104 8.18 -2.64 -10.81
CA PHE A 104 8.09 -2.95 -9.38
C PHE A 104 9.35 -2.60 -8.57
N GLY A 105 10.43 -2.21 -9.22
CA GLY A 105 11.63 -1.73 -8.53
C GLY A 105 11.41 -0.34 -7.95
N GLY A 106 11.98 -0.06 -6.78
CA GLY A 106 11.82 1.20 -6.05
C GLY A 106 12.28 2.47 -6.79
N SER A 107 12.54 2.38 -8.08
CA SER A 107 12.80 3.50 -9.01
C SER A 107 11.58 3.85 -9.86
N MET A 108 10.46 3.14 -9.72
CA MET A 108 9.24 3.44 -10.46
C MET A 108 8.58 4.69 -9.88
N PRO A 109 8.32 5.72 -10.69
CA PRO A 109 7.41 6.79 -10.27
C PRO A 109 6.04 6.18 -9.96
N GLY A 110 5.66 6.17 -8.69
CA GLY A 110 4.38 5.61 -8.25
C GLY A 110 4.48 4.48 -7.22
N ALA A 111 5.65 3.89 -6.99
CA ALA A 111 5.81 2.85 -5.95
C ALA A 111 5.52 3.39 -4.55
N ASP A 112 5.99 4.60 -4.25
CA ASP A 112 5.72 5.28 -2.98
C ASP A 112 4.24 5.64 -2.85
N GLU A 113 3.60 6.01 -3.96
CA GLU A 113 2.18 6.31 -4.00
C GLU A 113 1.33 5.04 -3.81
N ILE A 114 1.71 3.91 -4.39
CA ILE A 114 1.04 2.61 -4.18
C ILE A 114 1.20 2.18 -2.71
N ALA A 115 2.40 2.32 -2.15
CA ALA A 115 2.65 2.05 -0.74
C ALA A 115 1.79 2.95 0.17
N ALA A 116 1.65 4.24 -0.17
CA ALA A 116 0.79 5.16 0.57
C ALA A 116 -0.70 4.79 0.48
N LEU A 117 -1.17 4.29 -0.68
CA LEU A 117 -2.54 3.80 -0.84
C LEU A 117 -2.80 2.51 -0.05
N ASP A 118 -1.85 1.58 -0.06
CA ASP A 118 -1.95 0.35 0.74
C ASP A 118 -2.01 0.67 2.24
N LEU A 119 -1.22 1.65 2.68
CA LEU A 119 -1.27 2.17 4.04
C LEU A 119 -2.59 2.87 4.34
N PHE A 120 -3.11 3.66 3.40
CA PHE A 120 -4.43 4.25 3.52
C PHE A 120 -5.49 3.17 3.73
N ALA A 121 -5.44 2.08 2.93
CA ALA A 121 -6.36 0.94 3.05
C ALA A 121 -6.31 0.26 4.42
N GLU A 122 -5.17 0.24 5.09
CA GLU A 122 -4.99 -0.38 6.40
C GLU A 122 -5.72 0.38 7.51
N TYR A 123 -5.80 1.71 7.39
CA TYR A 123 -6.39 2.58 8.40
C TYR A 123 -7.77 3.14 8.02
N LEU A 124 -8.46 2.50 7.06
CA LEU A 124 -9.81 2.89 6.64
C LEU A 124 -10.86 2.67 7.73
N GLU A 125 -10.59 1.79 8.69
CA GLU A 125 -11.54 1.39 9.71
C GLU A 125 -10.88 1.43 11.10
N GLY A 126 -11.71 1.57 12.14
CA GLY A 126 -11.25 1.51 13.52
C GLY A 126 -11.13 2.86 14.23
N TYR A 127 -11.29 3.97 13.50
CA TYR A 127 -11.21 5.33 14.06
C TYR A 127 -12.35 6.22 13.58
N ASP A 128 -12.69 7.24 14.36
CA ASP A 128 -13.67 8.26 13.94
C ASP A 128 -13.04 9.20 12.90
N ARG A 129 -11.75 9.52 13.09
CA ARG A 129 -10.98 10.46 12.28
C ARG A 129 -9.61 9.88 11.92
N VAL A 130 -9.22 10.00 10.66
CA VAL A 130 -7.86 9.67 10.21
C VAL A 130 -7.26 10.87 9.50
N VAL A 131 -6.10 11.31 9.96
CA VAL A 131 -5.36 12.46 9.42
C VAL A 131 -4.09 11.95 8.76
N PHE A 132 -3.95 12.16 7.45
CA PHE A 132 -2.76 11.77 6.70
C PHE A 132 -1.82 12.96 6.49
N ASP A 133 -0.59 12.83 7.00
CA ASP A 133 0.55 13.69 6.69
C ASP A 133 1.37 13.03 5.59
N THR A 134 1.26 13.54 4.36
CA THR A 134 1.88 12.90 3.20
C THR A 134 3.26 13.47 2.92
N ALA A 135 4.14 12.61 2.39
CA ALA A 135 5.45 13.03 1.87
C ALA A 135 5.33 14.22 0.90
N PRO A 136 6.38 15.06 0.75
CA PRO A 136 6.35 16.25 -0.09
C PRO A 136 6.40 15.91 -1.58
N THR A 137 5.50 15.07 -2.06
CA THR A 137 5.37 14.72 -3.47
C THR A 137 4.47 15.73 -4.17
N GLY A 138 4.91 16.31 -5.29
CA GLY A 138 4.10 17.20 -6.12
C GLY A 138 2.90 16.49 -6.79
N HIS A 139 2.58 15.28 -6.36
CA HIS A 139 1.64 14.37 -6.98
C HIS A 139 0.47 13.97 -6.06
N THR A 140 0.30 14.61 -4.92
CA THR A 140 -0.76 14.27 -3.95
C THR A 140 -2.17 14.19 -4.58
N LEU A 141 -2.45 14.99 -5.60
CA LEU A 141 -3.72 14.90 -6.34
C LEU A 141 -3.81 13.67 -7.26
N ARG A 142 -2.67 13.10 -7.67
CA ARG A 142 -2.67 11.84 -8.43
C ARG A 142 -2.98 10.63 -7.56
N LEU A 143 -2.78 10.74 -6.23
CA LEU A 143 -3.19 9.69 -5.29
C LEU A 143 -4.69 9.41 -5.35
N LEU A 144 -5.52 10.40 -5.68
CA LEU A 144 -6.97 10.23 -5.77
C LEU A 144 -7.41 9.48 -7.04
N ASP A 145 -6.61 9.54 -8.10
CA ASP A 145 -6.89 8.85 -9.38
C ASP A 145 -6.18 7.47 -9.47
N LEU A 146 -5.26 7.19 -8.53
CA LEU A 146 -4.43 5.98 -8.54
C LEU A 146 -5.17 4.70 -8.13
N PRO A 147 -6.11 4.70 -7.15
CA PRO A 147 -6.76 3.47 -6.70
C PRO A 147 -7.40 2.69 -7.85
N ASP A 148 -8.14 3.38 -8.71
CA ASP A 148 -8.78 2.79 -9.90
C ASP A 148 -7.75 2.21 -10.88
N THR A 149 -6.65 2.92 -11.12
CA THR A 149 -5.59 2.48 -12.04
C THR A 149 -4.79 1.32 -11.46
N VAL A 150 -4.42 1.40 -10.18
CA VAL A 150 -3.66 0.35 -9.47
C VAL A 150 -4.54 -0.88 -9.26
N GLY A 151 -5.77 -0.72 -8.82
CA GLY A 151 -6.74 -1.81 -8.65
C GLY A 151 -6.88 -2.63 -9.93
N ARG A 152 -7.13 -1.98 -11.07
CA ARG A 152 -7.23 -2.66 -12.38
C ARG A 152 -5.93 -3.32 -12.81
N ALA A 153 -4.78 -2.72 -12.51
CA ALA A 153 -3.48 -3.32 -12.83
C ALA A 153 -3.24 -4.58 -12.00
N VAL A 154 -3.54 -4.53 -10.70
CA VAL A 154 -3.43 -5.67 -9.77
C VAL A 154 -4.40 -6.79 -10.16
N GLU A 155 -5.66 -6.49 -10.45
CA GLU A 155 -6.64 -7.46 -10.92
C GLU A 155 -6.22 -8.12 -12.23
N THR A 156 -5.69 -7.31 -13.17
CA THR A 156 -5.18 -7.82 -14.44
C THR A 156 -4.00 -8.75 -14.21
N ALA A 157 -3.05 -8.37 -13.35
CA ALA A 157 -1.89 -9.19 -13.00
C ALA A 157 -2.31 -10.51 -12.34
N ALA A 158 -3.24 -10.47 -11.38
CA ALA A 158 -3.81 -11.65 -10.72
C ALA A 158 -4.52 -12.57 -11.72
N SER A 159 -5.30 -12.00 -12.64
CA SER A 159 -5.99 -12.75 -13.69
C SER A 159 -5.01 -13.44 -14.64
N VAL A 160 -4.02 -12.71 -15.15
CA VAL A 160 -2.96 -13.27 -16.03
C VAL A 160 -2.23 -14.37 -15.29
N ARG A 161 -1.80 -14.15 -14.05
CA ARG A 161 -1.13 -15.15 -13.23
C ARG A 161 -1.95 -16.43 -13.07
N SER A 162 -3.24 -16.30 -12.73
CA SER A 162 -4.13 -17.45 -12.57
C SER A 162 -4.33 -18.25 -13.87
N GLN A 163 -4.34 -17.58 -15.03
CA GLN A 163 -4.42 -18.24 -16.34
C GLN A 163 -3.12 -18.98 -16.67
N VAL A 164 -1.97 -18.35 -16.45
CA VAL A 164 -0.65 -18.93 -16.66
C VAL A 164 -0.47 -20.19 -15.81
N ARG A 165 -0.81 -20.12 -14.53
CA ARG A 165 -0.74 -21.27 -13.61
C ARG A 165 -1.66 -22.41 -14.04
N ARG A 166 -2.92 -22.11 -14.36
CA ARG A 166 -3.85 -23.14 -14.87
C ARG A 166 -3.31 -23.84 -16.11
N ALA A 167 -2.70 -23.09 -17.03
CA ALA A 167 -2.08 -23.66 -18.22
C ALA A 167 -0.88 -24.55 -17.87
N ALA A 168 -0.01 -24.10 -16.96
CA ALA A 168 1.14 -24.86 -16.47
C ALA A 168 0.73 -26.15 -15.74
N ASP A 169 -0.27 -26.08 -14.88
CA ASP A 169 -0.81 -27.23 -14.12
C ASP A 169 -1.49 -28.23 -15.06
N THR A 170 -2.22 -27.75 -16.06
CA THR A 170 -2.78 -28.62 -17.11
C THR A 170 -1.69 -29.36 -17.86
N ALA A 171 -0.62 -28.65 -18.26
CA ALA A 171 0.51 -29.29 -18.95
C ALA A 171 1.23 -30.31 -18.06
N ARG A 172 1.45 -29.97 -16.77
CA ARG A 172 2.06 -30.89 -15.80
C ARG A 172 1.19 -32.11 -15.52
N SER A 173 -0.12 -31.94 -15.37
CA SER A 173 -1.05 -33.04 -15.13
C SER A 173 -1.09 -34.03 -16.30
N MET A 174 -0.91 -33.56 -17.52
CA MET A 174 -0.82 -34.40 -18.71
C MET A 174 0.47 -35.24 -18.76
N VAL A 175 1.57 -34.73 -18.18
CA VAL A 175 2.87 -35.41 -18.18
C VAL A 175 3.07 -36.28 -16.94
N PHE A 176 2.68 -35.81 -15.77
CA PHE A 176 2.99 -36.42 -14.47
C PHE A 176 1.77 -36.93 -13.70
N GLY A 177 0.54 -36.77 -14.25
CA GLY A 177 -0.72 -37.16 -13.65
C GLY A 177 -1.30 -36.16 -12.66
N PRO A 178 -2.54 -36.40 -12.18
CA PRO A 178 -3.30 -35.43 -11.38
C PRO A 178 -2.71 -35.08 -10.00
N ALA A 179 -1.78 -35.89 -9.50
CA ALA A 179 -1.08 -35.61 -8.23
C ALA A 179 -0.04 -34.49 -8.32
N ALA A 180 0.25 -33.98 -9.53
CA ALA A 180 1.22 -32.89 -9.76
C ALA A 180 0.61 -31.48 -9.60
N PHE A 181 -0.62 -31.38 -9.16
CA PHE A 181 -1.28 -30.09 -8.86
C PHE A 181 -0.55 -29.38 -7.69
N ARG A 182 -0.12 -28.16 -7.92
CA ARG A 182 0.27 -27.24 -6.84
C ARG A 182 -0.98 -26.54 -6.34
N GLY A 183 -1.18 -26.51 -5.02
CA GLY A 183 -2.22 -25.71 -4.37
C GLY A 183 -2.05 -24.20 -4.60
N GLU A 184 -3.00 -23.44 -4.12
CA GLU A 184 -2.90 -21.98 -3.97
C GLU A 184 -1.61 -21.65 -3.21
N ASP A 185 -0.93 -20.57 -3.62
CA ASP A 185 0.33 -20.18 -3.07
C ASP A 185 0.16 -18.78 -2.42
N GLU A 186 1.00 -18.49 -1.45
CA GLU A 186 0.99 -17.28 -0.63
C GLU A 186 0.89 -16.00 -1.47
N ALA A 187 1.49 -15.98 -2.66
CA ALA A 187 1.39 -14.83 -3.55
C ALA A 187 0.01 -14.67 -4.21
N ASP A 188 -0.82 -15.72 -4.35
CA ASP A 188 -2.20 -15.58 -4.84
C ASP A 188 -3.07 -14.86 -3.80
N GLU A 189 -2.86 -15.17 -2.51
CA GLU A 189 -3.52 -14.50 -1.40
C GLU A 189 -3.09 -13.02 -1.32
N ASP A 190 -1.79 -12.74 -1.49
CA ASP A 190 -1.25 -11.38 -1.49
C ASP A 190 -1.80 -10.51 -2.62
N PHE A 191 -1.94 -11.05 -3.85
CA PHE A 191 -2.56 -10.33 -4.96
C PHE A 191 -4.05 -10.05 -4.70
N ALA A 192 -4.77 -11.02 -4.15
CA ALA A 192 -6.19 -10.87 -3.83
C ALA A 192 -6.40 -9.85 -2.70
N ASP A 193 -5.55 -9.87 -1.67
CA ASP A 193 -5.58 -8.92 -0.57
C ASP A 193 -5.29 -7.49 -1.06
N LEU A 194 -4.27 -7.31 -1.90
CA LEU A 194 -3.95 -6.00 -2.46
C LEU A 194 -5.09 -5.45 -3.33
N ALA A 195 -5.71 -6.29 -4.17
CA ALA A 195 -6.86 -5.88 -4.99
C ALA A 195 -8.04 -5.45 -4.11
N ALA A 196 -8.37 -6.23 -3.07
CA ALA A 196 -9.44 -5.92 -2.15
C ALA A 196 -9.18 -4.63 -1.34
N ARG A 197 -7.93 -4.34 -1.02
CA ARG A 197 -7.54 -3.08 -0.36
C ARG A 197 -7.74 -1.89 -1.30
N MET A 198 -7.33 -2.00 -2.56
CA MET A 198 -7.52 -0.92 -3.54
C MET A 198 -9.00 -0.61 -3.79
N GLU A 199 -9.86 -1.66 -3.88
CA GLU A 199 -11.31 -1.49 -4.00
C GLU A 199 -11.90 -0.73 -2.79
N ARG A 200 -11.44 -1.04 -1.57
CA ARG A 200 -11.88 -0.30 -0.37
C ARG A 200 -11.43 1.16 -0.36
N VAL A 201 -10.21 1.44 -0.83
CA VAL A 201 -9.71 2.83 -0.98
C VAL A 201 -10.55 3.60 -1.98
N GLU A 202 -10.85 3.00 -3.14
CA GLU A 202 -11.71 3.61 -4.16
C GLU A 202 -13.11 3.93 -3.61
N ALA A 203 -13.67 3.03 -2.83
CA ALA A 203 -14.99 3.24 -2.23
C ALA A 203 -15.00 4.31 -1.10
N ALA A 204 -13.84 4.63 -0.51
CA ALA A 204 -13.69 5.58 0.59
C ALA A 204 -13.37 7.01 0.11
N LEU A 205 -12.84 7.17 -1.12
CA LEU A 205 -12.50 8.46 -1.74
C LEU A 205 -13.66 8.99 -2.57
#